data_534892541ba1c5bf0d555dff54f549e2
#
_entry.id   534892541ba1c5bf0d555dff54f549e2
#
_cell.length_a   1.000
_cell.length_b   1.000
_cell.length_c   1.000
_cell.angle_alpha   90.00
_cell.angle_beta   90.00
_cell.angle_gamma   90.00
#
_symmetry.space_group_name_H-M   'P 1'
#
loop_
_entity.id
_entity.type
_entity.pdbx_description
1 polymer ?
#
loop_
_entity_poly.entity_id
_entity_poly.type
_entity_poly.pdbx_seq_one_letter_code
_entity_poly.pdbx_strand_id
1 'polypeptide(L)'
;MKAWVLKRLGGPLELVDLPEPEAEEGEAVLRVEAVGLNFADHLMRLGAYLTRLHPPFIPGMEVVGVVEGRRYAALVPQGGLAERVAVPKGALLPLPEGLSPEEAAAFPVSFLTAYLALKRAQARPGEKVLVQAAAGALGTAAVQVARAMGLRVLAAASRPEKLALPLALGAEEAATYAEVPERAKAWGGLDLVLEVRGKEVEESLGLPAHGGR
;
A
#
# COMPACT_ATOMS: atom_id res chain seq x y z
N MET A 1 -26.42 -2.32 9.92
CA MET A 1 -25.02 -2.78 9.93
C MET A 1 -24.18 -2.01 10.94
N LYS A 2 -23.11 -2.61 11.46
CA LYS A 2 -22.12 -1.90 12.29
C LYS A 2 -21.06 -1.23 11.41
N ALA A 3 -20.66 -0.02 11.81
CA ALA A 3 -19.62 0.73 11.12
C ALA A 3 -18.78 1.58 12.10
N TRP A 4 -17.51 1.74 11.80
CA TRP A 4 -16.63 2.68 12.50
C TRP A 4 -16.71 4.04 11.84
N VAL A 5 -17.23 5.03 12.54
CA VAL A 5 -17.47 6.39 12.03
C VAL A 5 -16.54 7.37 12.66
N LEU A 6 -15.93 8.23 11.85
CA LEU A 6 -15.20 9.42 12.29
C LEU A 6 -16.17 10.60 12.34
N LYS A 7 -16.50 11.06 13.54
CA LYS A 7 -17.43 12.22 13.74
C LYS A 7 -16.74 13.57 13.70
N ARG A 8 -15.42 13.62 13.90
CA ARG A 8 -14.61 14.86 13.81
C ARG A 8 -13.17 14.50 13.45
N LEU A 9 -12.51 15.37 12.68
CA LEU A 9 -11.11 15.18 12.33
C LEU A 9 -10.22 15.11 13.57
N GLY A 10 -9.25 14.21 13.56
CA GLY A 10 -8.36 13.96 14.70
C GLY A 10 -9.00 13.21 15.87
N GLY A 11 -10.32 12.98 15.82
CA GLY A 11 -11.05 12.28 16.86
C GLY A 11 -10.87 10.75 16.83
N PRO A 12 -11.45 10.06 17.83
CA PRO A 12 -11.55 8.60 17.80
C PRO A 12 -12.57 8.15 16.76
N LEU A 13 -12.46 6.90 16.34
CA LEU A 13 -13.53 6.21 15.62
C LEU A 13 -14.55 5.72 16.64
N GLU A 14 -15.83 5.81 16.28
CA GLU A 14 -16.94 5.33 17.10
C GLU A 14 -17.68 4.21 16.36
N LEU A 15 -17.90 3.09 17.02
CA LEU A 15 -18.73 2.01 16.48
C LEU A 15 -20.21 2.39 16.62
N VAL A 16 -20.90 2.45 15.50
CA VAL A 16 -22.33 2.83 15.45
C VAL A 16 -23.12 1.85 14.60
N ASP A 17 -24.42 1.78 14.87
CA ASP A 17 -25.38 1.06 14.02
C ASP A 17 -25.96 2.01 12.97
N LEU A 18 -25.83 1.64 11.71
CA LEU A 18 -26.32 2.39 10.54
C LEU A 18 -27.24 1.50 9.69
N PRO A 19 -28.10 2.09 8.86
CA PRO A 19 -28.76 1.37 7.78
C PRO A 19 -27.74 0.65 6.88
N GLU A 20 -28.17 -0.44 6.26
CA GLU A 20 -27.34 -1.07 5.22
C GLU A 20 -27.28 -0.18 3.97
N PRO A 21 -26.13 -0.14 3.26
CA PRO A 21 -26.07 0.60 2.02
C PRO A 21 -26.94 -0.07 0.95
N GLU A 22 -27.59 0.73 0.13
CA GLU A 22 -28.26 0.29 -1.07
C GLU A 22 -27.33 0.47 -2.27
N ALA A 23 -27.30 -0.52 -3.17
CA ALA A 23 -26.52 -0.41 -4.40
C ALA A 23 -27.31 0.42 -5.43
N GLU A 24 -26.67 1.42 -6.01
CA GLU A 24 -27.18 2.14 -7.14
C GLU A 24 -27.02 1.34 -8.44
N GLU A 25 -27.55 1.84 -9.57
CA GLU A 25 -27.33 1.20 -10.86
C GLU A 25 -25.83 1.15 -11.20
N GLY A 26 -25.33 -0.05 -11.49
CA GLY A 26 -23.91 -0.28 -11.74
C GLY A 26 -23.07 -0.59 -10.50
N GLU A 27 -23.67 -0.58 -9.32
CA GLU A 27 -23.01 -0.96 -8.07
C GLU A 27 -23.40 -2.35 -7.59
N ALA A 28 -22.67 -2.84 -6.60
CA ALA A 28 -22.97 -4.02 -5.81
C ALA A 28 -22.68 -3.75 -4.33
N VAL A 29 -23.46 -4.35 -3.44
CA VAL A 29 -23.15 -4.34 -2.00
C VAL A 29 -22.18 -5.48 -1.70
N LEU A 30 -20.98 -5.11 -1.27
CA LEU A 30 -19.95 -6.03 -0.83
C LEU A 30 -20.07 -6.25 0.67
N ARG A 31 -20.26 -7.51 1.10
CA ARG A 31 -20.20 -7.91 2.50
C ARG A 31 -18.74 -8.04 2.89
N VAL A 32 -18.28 -7.13 3.73
CA VAL A 32 -16.86 -7.03 4.12
C VAL A 32 -16.44 -8.20 4.99
N GLU A 33 -15.32 -8.82 4.65
CA GLU A 33 -14.64 -9.87 5.43
C GLU A 33 -13.35 -9.38 6.06
N ALA A 34 -12.62 -8.49 5.36
CA ALA A 34 -11.40 -7.88 5.87
C ALA A 34 -11.18 -6.47 5.27
N VAL A 35 -10.45 -5.64 5.99
CA VAL A 35 -10.11 -4.27 5.59
C VAL A 35 -8.61 -4.08 5.72
N GLY A 36 -7.95 -3.66 4.66
CA GLY A 36 -6.56 -3.22 4.69
C GLY A 36 -6.48 -1.80 5.27
N LEU A 37 -5.71 -1.61 6.32
CA LEU A 37 -5.45 -0.29 6.88
C LEU A 37 -4.15 0.29 6.34
N ASN A 38 -4.24 1.49 5.79
CA ASN A 38 -3.14 2.19 5.16
C ASN A 38 -2.79 3.48 5.93
N PHE A 39 -1.57 3.97 5.76
CA PHE A 39 -1.19 5.29 6.30
C PHE A 39 -2.08 6.42 5.78
N ALA A 40 -2.62 6.25 4.57
CA ALA A 40 -3.61 7.16 3.99
C ALA A 40 -4.87 7.28 4.86
N ASP A 41 -5.39 6.19 5.43
CA ASP A 41 -6.55 6.22 6.33
C ASP A 41 -6.25 7.05 7.59
N HIS A 42 -5.03 6.94 8.12
CA HIS A 42 -4.59 7.77 9.23
C HIS A 42 -4.55 9.27 8.85
N LEU A 43 -4.02 9.60 7.68
CA LEU A 43 -3.99 10.98 7.18
C LEU A 43 -5.41 11.51 6.90
N MET A 44 -6.31 10.69 6.37
CA MET A 44 -7.74 11.06 6.20
C MET A 44 -8.38 11.38 7.55
N ARG A 45 -8.12 10.55 8.57
CA ARG A 45 -8.62 10.79 9.94
C ARG A 45 -8.16 12.14 10.48
N LEU A 46 -6.95 12.59 10.13
CA LEU A 46 -6.40 13.88 10.53
C LEU A 46 -6.82 15.05 9.63
N GLY A 47 -7.48 14.78 8.49
CA GLY A 47 -7.77 15.79 7.48
C GLY A 47 -6.54 16.26 6.68
N ALA A 48 -5.47 15.45 6.70
CA ALA A 48 -4.18 15.76 6.06
C ALA A 48 -3.93 14.97 4.76
N TYR A 49 -4.94 14.25 4.27
CA TYR A 49 -4.84 13.52 3.02
C TYR A 49 -5.28 14.38 1.81
N LEU A 50 -4.87 13.97 0.61
CA LEU A 50 -5.18 14.67 -0.64
C LEU A 50 -6.69 14.81 -0.88
N THR A 51 -7.45 13.77 -0.61
CA THR A 51 -8.91 13.79 -0.66
C THR A 51 -9.45 14.33 0.68
N ARG A 52 -10.07 15.49 0.64
CA ARG A 52 -10.69 16.08 1.83
C ARG A 52 -12.07 15.48 2.05
N LEU A 53 -12.16 14.63 3.06
CA LEU A 53 -13.43 14.10 3.55
C LEU A 53 -13.94 14.99 4.68
N HIS A 54 -15.24 15.19 4.70
CA HIS A 54 -15.92 15.97 5.74
C HIS A 54 -16.64 15.01 6.70
N PRO A 55 -16.31 15.02 8.00
CA PRO A 55 -17.05 14.24 8.99
C PRO A 55 -18.54 14.61 9.04
N PRO A 56 -19.43 13.65 9.35
CA PRO A 56 -19.10 12.26 9.68
C PRO A 56 -18.85 11.39 8.43
N PHE A 57 -17.87 10.49 8.48
CA PHE A 57 -17.65 9.50 7.43
C PHE A 57 -17.08 8.20 7.99
N ILE A 58 -17.19 7.12 7.20
CA ILE A 58 -16.63 5.81 7.52
C ILE A 58 -15.29 5.70 6.79
N PRO A 59 -14.14 5.58 7.48
CA PRO A 59 -12.84 5.36 6.84
C PRO A 59 -12.72 3.97 6.21
N GLY A 60 -11.52 3.66 5.69
CA GLY A 60 -11.19 2.38 5.05
C GLY A 60 -11.34 2.46 3.54
N MET A 61 -10.20 2.40 2.85
CA MET A 61 -10.13 2.53 1.40
C MET A 61 -9.83 1.22 0.67
N GLU A 62 -9.55 0.16 1.40
CA GLU A 62 -9.14 -1.13 0.85
C GLU A 62 -9.92 -2.25 1.55
N VAL A 63 -10.77 -2.92 0.81
CA VAL A 63 -11.68 -3.93 1.36
C VAL A 63 -11.60 -5.24 0.60
N VAL A 64 -11.84 -6.32 1.32
CA VAL A 64 -12.10 -7.64 0.76
C VAL A 64 -13.43 -8.13 1.31
N GLY A 65 -14.22 -8.73 0.45
CA GLY A 65 -15.52 -9.24 0.85
C GLY A 65 -16.21 -10.02 -0.28
N VAL A 66 -17.45 -10.34 -0.03
CA VAL A 66 -18.24 -11.23 -0.90
C VAL A 66 -19.38 -10.46 -1.57
N VAL A 67 -19.48 -10.63 -2.89
CA VAL A 67 -20.62 -10.21 -3.72
C VAL A 67 -21.13 -11.46 -4.42
N GLU A 68 -22.42 -11.77 -4.30
CA GLU A 68 -23.08 -12.91 -4.97
C GLU A 68 -22.31 -14.24 -4.82
N GLY A 69 -21.79 -14.50 -3.61
CA GLY A 69 -21.08 -15.74 -3.28
C GLY A 69 -19.61 -15.81 -3.75
N ARG A 70 -19.09 -14.79 -4.42
CA ARG A 70 -17.68 -14.71 -4.85
C ARG A 70 -16.92 -13.64 -4.08
N ARG A 71 -15.67 -13.93 -3.76
CA ARG A 71 -14.79 -12.98 -3.06
C ARG A 71 -14.08 -12.06 -4.03
N TYR A 72 -14.07 -10.77 -3.66
CA TYR A 72 -13.38 -9.70 -4.39
C TYR A 72 -12.62 -8.80 -3.44
N ALA A 73 -11.57 -8.18 -3.92
CA ALA A 73 -11.03 -6.97 -3.33
C ALA A 73 -11.64 -5.75 -4.04
N ALA A 74 -11.70 -4.62 -3.33
CA ALA A 74 -12.07 -3.36 -3.94
C ALA A 74 -11.34 -2.20 -3.29
N LEU A 75 -11.03 -1.18 -4.09
CA LEU A 75 -10.59 0.12 -3.61
C LEU A 75 -11.77 1.07 -3.61
N VAL A 76 -12.05 1.64 -2.47
CA VAL A 76 -13.14 2.59 -2.26
C VAL A 76 -12.60 3.92 -1.71
N PRO A 77 -13.21 5.06 -2.03
CA PRO A 77 -12.74 6.33 -1.47
C PRO A 77 -12.93 6.42 0.04
N GLN A 78 -13.91 5.69 0.58
CA GLN A 78 -14.26 5.58 1.99
C GLN A 78 -15.29 4.46 2.17
N GLY A 79 -15.65 4.12 3.41
CA GLY A 79 -16.73 3.18 3.69
C GLY A 79 -16.28 1.77 4.08
N GLY A 80 -15.00 1.45 3.95
CA GLY A 80 -14.48 0.09 4.18
C GLY A 80 -14.60 -0.40 5.61
N LEU A 81 -14.53 0.48 6.61
CA LEU A 81 -14.65 0.09 8.02
C LEU A 81 -16.12 -0.10 8.45
N ALA A 82 -16.86 -0.88 7.68
CA ALA A 82 -18.24 -1.28 7.92
C ALA A 82 -18.47 -2.73 7.54
N GLU A 83 -19.55 -3.33 8.00
CA GLU A 83 -19.90 -4.71 7.63
C GLU A 83 -20.29 -4.85 6.15
N ARG A 84 -20.74 -3.75 5.52
CA ARG A 84 -21.11 -3.71 4.09
C ARG A 84 -20.74 -2.36 3.50
N VAL A 85 -20.38 -2.37 2.22
CA VAL A 85 -20.08 -1.17 1.45
C VAL A 85 -20.61 -1.31 0.02
N ALA A 86 -21.23 -0.26 -0.52
CA ALA A 86 -21.60 -0.20 -1.93
C ALA A 86 -20.33 0.10 -2.77
N VAL A 87 -20.13 -0.68 -3.82
CA VAL A 87 -18.92 -0.63 -4.66
C VAL A 87 -19.34 -0.67 -6.13
N PRO A 88 -18.80 0.20 -6.99
CA PRO A 88 -18.98 0.07 -8.43
C PRO A 88 -18.54 -1.32 -8.90
N LYS A 89 -19.37 -2.01 -9.69
CA LYS A 89 -19.04 -3.37 -10.19
C LYS A 89 -17.70 -3.41 -10.95
N GLY A 90 -17.36 -2.34 -11.65
CA GLY A 90 -16.09 -2.21 -12.35
C GLY A 90 -14.85 -2.04 -11.42
N ALA A 91 -15.06 -1.76 -10.13
CA ALA A 91 -13.99 -1.68 -9.14
C ALA A 91 -13.76 -3.00 -8.38
N LEU A 92 -14.57 -4.02 -8.64
CA LEU A 92 -14.41 -5.35 -8.06
C LEU A 92 -13.23 -6.07 -8.72
N LEU A 93 -12.19 -6.33 -7.94
CA LEU A 93 -10.97 -7.00 -8.38
C LEU A 93 -11.07 -8.49 -8.03
N PRO A 94 -11.07 -9.40 -9.03
CA PRO A 94 -11.02 -10.83 -8.76
C PRO A 94 -9.74 -11.17 -7.98
N LEU A 95 -9.87 -12.04 -7.01
CA LEU A 95 -8.75 -12.50 -6.20
C LEU A 95 -8.26 -13.87 -6.68
N PRO A 96 -6.95 -14.15 -6.58
CA PRO A 96 -6.42 -15.50 -6.73
C PRO A 96 -7.06 -16.45 -5.71
N GLU A 97 -7.21 -17.70 -6.10
CA GLU A 97 -7.67 -18.73 -5.18
C GLU A 97 -6.64 -19.01 -4.07
N GLY A 98 -7.12 -19.39 -2.89
CA GLY A 98 -6.28 -19.80 -1.77
C GLY A 98 -5.83 -18.68 -0.83
N LEU A 99 -6.08 -17.41 -1.14
CA LEU A 99 -5.79 -16.32 -0.20
C LEU A 99 -6.83 -16.27 0.93
N SER A 100 -6.36 -16.07 2.15
CA SER A 100 -7.25 -15.69 3.25
C SER A 100 -7.80 -14.27 3.03
N PRO A 101 -8.92 -13.88 3.65
CA PRO A 101 -9.42 -12.51 3.55
C PRO A 101 -8.38 -11.47 3.99
N GLU A 102 -7.60 -11.76 5.02
CA GLU A 102 -6.57 -10.89 5.58
C GLU A 102 -5.39 -10.71 4.61
N GLU A 103 -4.90 -11.81 4.01
CA GLU A 103 -3.86 -11.76 2.99
C GLU A 103 -4.33 -10.95 1.78
N ALA A 104 -5.57 -11.21 1.33
CA ALA A 104 -6.16 -10.50 0.22
C ALA A 104 -6.36 -8.99 0.52
N ALA A 105 -6.69 -8.61 1.75
CA ALA A 105 -6.87 -7.22 2.14
C ALA A 105 -5.56 -6.44 2.26
N ALA A 106 -4.43 -7.12 2.43
CA ALA A 106 -3.11 -6.48 2.47
C ALA A 106 -2.49 -6.22 1.07
N PHE A 107 -3.16 -6.68 0.01
CA PHE A 107 -2.58 -6.72 -1.33
C PHE A 107 -2.86 -5.47 -2.20
N PRO A 108 -4.11 -4.98 -2.39
CA PRO A 108 -4.44 -4.04 -3.47
C PRO A 108 -3.67 -2.72 -3.40
N VAL A 109 -3.75 -1.97 -2.30
CA VAL A 109 -3.14 -0.64 -2.20
C VAL A 109 -1.63 -0.71 -2.31
N SER A 110 -1.01 -1.59 -1.52
CA SER A 110 0.45 -1.66 -1.44
C SER A 110 1.08 -2.15 -2.74
N PHE A 111 0.55 -3.22 -3.33
CA PHE A 111 1.11 -3.80 -4.56
C PHE A 111 0.81 -2.94 -5.80
N LEU A 112 -0.40 -2.37 -5.92
CA LEU A 112 -0.71 -1.44 -7.02
C LEU A 112 0.15 -0.18 -6.93
N THR A 113 0.35 0.37 -5.74
CA THR A 113 1.20 1.54 -5.53
C THR A 113 2.64 1.24 -5.95
N ALA A 114 3.21 0.13 -5.48
CA ALA A 114 4.55 -0.30 -5.85
C ALA A 114 4.69 -0.52 -7.35
N TYR A 115 3.76 -1.25 -7.96
CA TYR A 115 3.76 -1.53 -9.40
C TYR A 115 3.67 -0.25 -10.23
N LEU A 116 2.73 0.64 -9.90
CA LEU A 116 2.54 1.90 -10.63
C LEU A 116 3.75 2.84 -10.47
N ALA A 117 4.37 2.88 -9.30
CA ALA A 117 5.57 3.68 -9.07
C ALA A 117 6.72 3.20 -9.97
N LEU A 118 7.02 1.90 -9.95
CA LEU A 118 8.08 1.32 -10.79
C LEU A 118 7.78 1.43 -12.30
N LYS A 119 6.51 1.23 -12.68
CA LYS A 119 6.09 1.41 -14.08
C LYS A 119 6.23 2.86 -14.55
N ARG A 120 5.83 3.83 -13.74
CA ARG A 120 5.98 5.26 -14.07
C ARG A 120 7.44 5.69 -14.14
N ALA A 121 8.29 5.11 -13.29
CA ALA A 121 9.73 5.28 -13.38
C ALA A 121 10.36 4.54 -14.59
N GLN A 122 9.57 3.84 -15.40
CA GLN A 122 10.04 3.06 -16.54
C GLN A 122 11.12 2.05 -16.16
N ALA A 123 10.95 1.40 -15.00
CA ALA A 123 11.88 0.41 -14.49
C ALA A 123 12.08 -0.75 -15.49
N ARG A 124 13.32 -1.18 -15.68
CA ARG A 124 13.72 -2.21 -16.65
C ARG A 124 14.41 -3.38 -15.95
N PRO A 125 14.24 -4.61 -16.42
CA PRO A 125 14.97 -5.76 -15.88
C PRO A 125 16.48 -5.51 -15.82
N GLY A 126 17.11 -5.93 -14.73
CA GLY A 126 18.54 -5.74 -14.46
C GLY A 126 18.92 -4.40 -13.80
N GLU A 127 18.03 -3.40 -13.82
CA GLU A 127 18.29 -2.14 -13.10
C GLU A 127 18.31 -2.35 -11.57
N LYS A 128 19.06 -1.50 -10.90
CA LYS A 128 19.30 -1.50 -9.45
C LYS A 128 18.35 -0.52 -8.78
N VAL A 129 17.48 -1.01 -7.92
CA VAL A 129 16.51 -0.17 -7.19
C VAL A 129 16.79 -0.20 -5.70
N LEU A 130 16.84 0.98 -5.08
CA LEU A 130 16.73 1.11 -3.62
C LEU A 130 15.25 1.18 -3.25
N VAL A 131 14.83 0.28 -2.37
CA VAL A 131 13.51 0.34 -1.73
C VAL A 131 13.70 0.82 -0.29
N GLN A 132 13.25 2.03 0.01
CA GLN A 132 13.26 2.57 1.36
C GLN A 132 12.08 2.06 2.18
N ALA A 133 12.19 2.08 3.50
CA ALA A 133 11.22 1.51 4.44
C ALA A 133 10.77 0.08 4.04
N ALA A 134 11.71 -0.74 3.58
CA ALA A 134 11.47 -2.03 2.94
C ALA A 134 10.75 -3.07 3.81
N ALA A 135 10.70 -2.87 5.13
CA ALA A 135 9.95 -3.72 6.06
C ALA A 135 8.53 -3.19 6.38
N GLY A 136 8.11 -2.08 5.76
CA GLY A 136 6.75 -1.56 5.87
C GLY A 136 5.82 -2.15 4.79
N ALA A 137 4.52 -1.87 4.86
CA ALA A 137 3.53 -2.43 3.93
C ALA A 137 3.87 -2.15 2.45
N LEU A 138 4.07 -0.89 2.08
CA LEU A 138 4.47 -0.54 0.72
C LEU A 138 5.87 -1.06 0.37
N GLY A 139 6.82 -1.02 1.32
CA GLY A 139 8.18 -1.49 1.10
C GLY A 139 8.26 -2.98 0.81
N THR A 140 7.56 -3.82 1.57
CA THR A 140 7.50 -5.27 1.35
C THR A 140 6.85 -5.62 0.00
N ALA A 141 5.80 -4.91 -0.38
CA ALA A 141 5.19 -5.04 -1.70
C ALA A 141 6.17 -4.61 -2.81
N ALA A 142 6.87 -3.49 -2.62
CA ALA A 142 7.83 -2.97 -3.59
C ALA A 142 9.01 -3.92 -3.83
N VAL A 143 9.54 -4.56 -2.79
CA VAL A 143 10.60 -5.59 -2.93
C VAL A 143 10.11 -6.73 -3.82
N GLN A 144 8.91 -7.25 -3.55
CA GLN A 144 8.35 -8.37 -4.31
C GLN A 144 8.04 -7.99 -5.76
N VAL A 145 7.41 -6.83 -5.98
CA VAL A 145 7.10 -6.33 -7.32
C VAL A 145 8.36 -6.06 -8.12
N ALA A 146 9.35 -5.38 -7.54
CA ALA A 146 10.62 -5.11 -8.19
C ALA A 146 11.35 -6.40 -8.59
N ARG A 147 11.37 -7.38 -7.70
CA ARG A 147 11.90 -8.70 -7.98
C ARG A 147 11.16 -9.40 -9.14
N ALA A 148 9.84 -9.38 -9.12
CA ALA A 148 9.02 -9.95 -10.19
C ALA A 148 9.22 -9.27 -11.55
N MET A 149 9.58 -7.98 -11.54
CA MET A 149 9.95 -7.21 -12.73
C MET A 149 11.42 -7.43 -13.16
N GLY A 150 12.18 -8.26 -12.47
CA GLY A 150 13.57 -8.57 -12.79
C GLY A 150 14.58 -7.53 -12.35
N LEU A 151 14.22 -6.63 -11.41
CA LEU A 151 15.14 -5.65 -10.85
C LEU A 151 16.03 -6.27 -9.77
N ARG A 152 17.21 -5.67 -9.58
CA ARG A 152 18.09 -5.94 -8.45
C ARG A 152 17.72 -5.02 -7.30
N VAL A 153 17.39 -5.57 -6.13
CA VAL A 153 16.81 -4.81 -5.03
C VAL A 153 17.81 -4.68 -3.88
N LEU A 154 18.19 -3.43 -3.58
CA LEU A 154 18.78 -3.04 -2.30
C LEU A 154 17.65 -2.56 -1.39
N ALA A 155 17.41 -3.23 -0.28
CA ALA A 155 16.37 -2.88 0.66
C ALA A 155 16.93 -2.07 1.83
N ALA A 156 16.25 -1.00 2.24
CA ALA A 156 16.65 -0.20 3.38
C ALA A 156 15.60 -0.17 4.48
N ALA A 157 16.05 -0.30 5.72
CA ALA A 157 15.20 -0.21 6.90
C ALA A 157 15.89 0.56 8.04
N SER A 158 15.11 0.97 9.04
CA SER A 158 15.60 1.82 10.13
C SER A 158 16.48 1.10 11.14
N ARG A 159 16.41 -0.22 11.22
CA ARG A 159 17.08 -1.03 12.26
C ARG A 159 17.46 -2.40 11.72
N PRO A 160 18.55 -3.01 12.23
CA PRO A 160 19.02 -4.32 11.76
C PRO A 160 17.98 -5.44 11.86
N GLU A 161 17.13 -5.44 12.89
CA GLU A 161 16.11 -6.48 13.11
C GLU A 161 15.04 -6.51 11.99
N LYS A 162 14.92 -5.41 11.24
CA LYS A 162 13.98 -5.29 10.14
C LYS A 162 14.53 -5.75 8.78
N LEU A 163 15.81 -6.10 8.70
CA LEU A 163 16.47 -6.44 7.44
C LEU A 163 16.15 -7.87 6.98
N ALA A 164 15.84 -8.77 7.89
CA ALA A 164 15.55 -10.16 7.58
C ALA A 164 14.31 -10.33 6.68
N LEU A 165 13.26 -9.53 6.90
CA LEU A 165 12.02 -9.63 6.14
C LEU A 165 12.20 -9.29 4.66
N PRO A 166 12.75 -8.12 4.25
CA PRO A 166 12.96 -7.84 2.84
C PRO A 166 13.92 -8.83 2.15
N LEU A 167 14.93 -9.35 2.86
CA LEU A 167 15.78 -10.42 2.32
C LEU A 167 14.98 -11.70 2.02
N ALA A 168 14.12 -12.12 2.96
CA ALA A 168 13.25 -13.28 2.76
C ALA A 168 12.24 -13.08 1.60
N LEU A 169 11.86 -11.82 1.32
CA LEU A 169 10.99 -11.46 0.21
C LEU A 169 11.71 -11.28 -1.13
N GLY A 170 13.04 -11.45 -1.14
CA GLY A 170 13.85 -11.51 -2.36
C GLY A 170 14.67 -10.27 -2.65
N ALA A 171 14.89 -9.37 -1.70
CA ALA A 171 15.94 -8.37 -1.85
C ALA A 171 17.31 -9.06 -1.99
N GLU A 172 18.15 -8.55 -2.90
CA GLU A 172 19.50 -9.07 -3.10
C GLU A 172 20.41 -8.70 -1.92
N GLU A 173 20.22 -7.51 -1.37
CA GLU A 173 20.92 -7.00 -0.20
C GLU A 173 19.97 -6.14 0.65
N ALA A 174 20.23 -6.09 1.96
CA ALA A 174 19.50 -5.21 2.86
C ALA A 174 20.46 -4.48 3.80
N ALA A 175 20.18 -3.21 4.08
CA ALA A 175 21.03 -2.32 4.85
C ALA A 175 20.19 -1.41 5.76
N THR A 176 20.79 -0.91 6.83
CA THR A 176 20.24 0.22 7.57
C THR A 176 20.43 1.51 6.77
N TYR A 177 19.62 2.53 7.03
CA TYR A 177 19.75 3.79 6.30
C TYR A 177 21.17 4.38 6.34
N ALA A 178 21.88 4.24 7.45
CA ALA A 178 23.26 4.72 7.58
C ALA A 178 24.25 4.01 6.64
N GLU A 179 23.98 2.77 6.29
CA GLU A 179 24.84 1.94 5.43
C GLU A 179 24.51 2.11 3.93
N VAL A 180 23.33 2.66 3.59
CA VAL A 180 22.86 2.77 2.20
C VAL A 180 23.87 3.49 1.28
N PRO A 181 24.51 4.62 1.65
CA PRO A 181 25.45 5.30 0.75
C PRO A 181 26.66 4.43 0.37
N GLU A 182 27.22 3.70 1.34
CA GLU A 182 28.32 2.78 1.10
C GLU A 182 27.90 1.61 0.20
N ARG A 183 26.73 1.02 0.46
CA ARG A 183 26.18 -0.08 -0.36
C ARG A 183 25.86 0.36 -1.78
N ALA A 184 25.23 1.52 -1.94
CA ALA A 184 24.96 2.09 -3.26
C ALA A 184 26.25 2.31 -4.07
N LYS A 185 27.31 2.80 -3.42
CA LYS A 185 28.63 2.94 -4.05
C LYS A 185 29.22 1.58 -4.43
N ALA A 186 29.15 0.59 -3.55
CA ALA A 186 29.63 -0.77 -3.83
C ALA A 186 28.88 -1.41 -5.01
N TRP A 187 27.62 -1.07 -5.21
CA TRP A 187 26.84 -1.49 -6.37
C TRP A 187 27.16 -0.72 -7.65
N GLY A 188 28.06 0.29 -7.61
CA GLY A 188 28.38 1.15 -8.73
C GLY A 188 27.25 2.15 -9.08
N GLY A 189 26.50 2.57 -8.07
CA GLY A 189 25.33 3.45 -8.16
C GLY A 189 24.01 2.71 -8.28
N LEU A 190 22.93 3.45 -8.20
CA LEU A 190 21.54 2.97 -8.28
C LEU A 190 20.86 3.58 -9.51
N ASP A 191 20.00 2.82 -10.18
CA ASP A 191 19.23 3.31 -11.32
C ASP A 191 17.91 3.97 -10.86
N LEU A 192 17.35 3.46 -9.74
CA LEU A 192 16.08 3.91 -9.20
C LEU A 192 16.14 4.01 -7.67
N VAL A 193 15.40 4.97 -7.13
CA VAL A 193 15.12 5.06 -5.69
C VAL A 193 13.62 5.15 -5.49
N LEU A 194 13.05 4.16 -4.83
CA LEU A 194 11.67 4.22 -4.36
C LEU A 194 11.65 4.82 -2.96
N GLU A 195 11.40 6.14 -2.91
CA GLU A 195 11.28 6.89 -1.67
C GLU A 195 9.89 6.73 -1.09
N VAL A 196 9.79 6.10 0.06
CA VAL A 196 8.52 5.77 0.73
C VAL A 196 8.32 6.58 2.01
N ARG A 197 9.38 7.21 2.53
CA ARG A 197 9.39 7.89 3.84
C ARG A 197 8.87 9.31 3.76
N GLY A 198 9.05 9.98 2.61
CA GLY A 198 8.64 11.36 2.36
C GLY A 198 9.39 12.45 3.15
N LYS A 199 10.43 12.07 3.89
CA LYS A 199 11.17 13.00 4.78
C LYS A 199 12.58 13.34 4.30
N GLU A 200 13.15 12.54 3.43
CA GLU A 200 14.58 12.60 3.06
C GLU A 200 14.73 12.51 1.54
N VAL A 201 13.86 13.19 0.82
CA VAL A 201 13.86 13.20 -0.65
C VAL A 201 15.19 13.74 -1.18
N GLU A 202 15.78 14.77 -0.55
CA GLU A 202 17.05 15.36 -0.95
C GLU A 202 18.22 14.37 -0.82
N GLU A 203 18.26 13.59 0.27
CA GLU A 203 19.26 12.53 0.43
C GLU A 203 19.08 11.44 -0.63
N SER A 204 17.83 11.06 -0.90
CA SER A 204 17.47 10.07 -1.92
C SER A 204 17.89 10.50 -3.31
N LEU A 205 17.80 11.79 -3.65
CA LEU A 205 18.23 12.34 -4.94
C LEU A 205 19.76 12.26 -5.16
N GLY A 206 20.54 12.19 -4.09
CA GLY A 206 22.00 12.01 -4.17
C GLY A 206 22.47 10.56 -4.38
N LEU A 207 21.58 9.57 -4.28
CA LEU A 207 21.93 8.15 -4.36
C LEU A 207 21.94 7.55 -5.77
N PRO A 208 21.09 7.99 -6.72
CA PRO A 208 21.10 7.47 -8.09
C PRO A 208 22.39 7.78 -8.83
N ALA A 209 22.79 6.88 -9.71
CA ALA A 209 23.82 7.15 -10.71
C ALA A 209 23.35 8.25 -11.69
N HIS A 210 24.28 8.78 -12.51
CA HIS A 210 23.92 9.77 -13.52
C HIS A 210 22.83 9.23 -14.45
N GLY A 211 21.70 9.93 -14.54
CA GLY A 211 20.50 9.50 -15.29
C GLY A 211 19.57 8.57 -14.51
N GLY A 212 19.82 8.33 -13.24
CA GLY A 212 18.91 7.59 -12.35
C GLY A 212 17.61 8.35 -12.04
N ARG A 213 16.62 7.63 -11.58
CA ARG A 213 15.23 8.09 -11.36
C ARG A 213 14.76 7.80 -9.94
#